data_e9bbea3e30848b1ef2208aaa7fd1ca25
#
_entry.id   e9bbea3e30848b1ef2208aaa7fd1ca25
#
_cell.length_a   1.000
_cell.length_b   1.000
_cell.length_c   1.000
_cell.angle_alpha   90.00
_cell.angle_beta   90.00
_cell.angle_gamma   90.00
#
_symmetry.space_group_name_H-M   'P 1'
#
loop_
_entity.id
_entity.type
_entity.pdbx_description
1 polymer ?
#
loop_
_entity_poly.entity_id
_entity_poly.type
_entity_poly.pdbx_seq_one_letter_code
_entity_poly.pdbx_strand_id
1 'polypeptide(L)'
;MKNLCLLAIIAMILSAWPGAGLAQTTVELVNDQESAENVLTASMGYDRKSYSPLDQINKSNVKRLVPIWNTSLSNNLGELAAPVIYNGVMYVINGSWTFAIDVETGRQIWRTPVTLEPDTRRASFNRGAPTIY
;
A
#
# COMPACT_ATOMS: atom_id res chain seq x y z
N MET A 1 16.29 -4.72 56.72
CA MET A 1 15.29 -4.02 55.89
C MET A 1 15.96 -3.24 54.74
N LYS A 2 16.63 -3.92 53.81
CA LYS A 2 17.36 -3.26 52.69
C LYS A 2 17.29 -4.01 51.35
N ASN A 3 16.36 -4.96 51.15
CA ASN A 3 16.33 -5.79 49.91
C ASN A 3 14.94 -5.81 49.23
N LEU A 4 14.11 -4.78 49.41
CA LEU A 4 12.75 -4.77 48.82
C LEU A 4 12.54 -3.73 47.72
N CYS A 5 13.58 -3.01 47.27
CA CYS A 5 13.47 -1.97 46.23
C CYS A 5 14.04 -2.32 44.85
N LEU A 6 14.55 -3.55 44.65
CA LEU A 6 15.21 -3.91 43.39
C LEU A 6 14.35 -4.75 42.42
N LEU A 7 13.13 -5.12 42.79
CA LEU A 7 12.25 -5.97 41.96
C LEU A 7 11.14 -5.22 41.21
N ALA A 8 11.07 -3.91 41.33
CA ALA A 8 9.99 -3.10 40.70
C ALA A 8 10.37 -2.43 39.38
N ILE A 9 11.60 -2.57 38.89
CA ILE A 9 12.08 -1.81 37.67
C ILE A 9 12.16 -2.68 36.40
N ILE A 10 11.97 -4.00 36.48
CA ILE A 10 12.10 -4.88 35.30
C ILE A 10 10.76 -5.10 34.56
N ALA A 11 9.65 -4.58 35.05
CA ALA A 11 8.31 -4.85 34.47
C ALA A 11 7.81 -3.78 33.48
N MET A 12 8.62 -2.83 33.04
CA MET A 12 8.12 -1.68 32.24
C MET A 12 8.86 -1.41 30.92
N ILE A 13 9.48 -2.40 30.30
CA ILE A 13 10.07 -2.26 28.94
C ILE A 13 9.55 -3.38 28.02
N LEU A 14 8.26 -3.63 28.05
CA LEU A 14 7.59 -4.50 27.07
C LEU A 14 6.37 -3.76 26.45
N SER A 15 6.55 -2.51 26.06
CA SER A 15 5.48 -1.83 25.34
C SER A 15 6.04 -1.01 24.21
N ALA A 16 5.51 -1.29 23.04
CA ALA A 16 5.68 -0.59 21.78
C ALA A 16 6.92 -0.95 20.96
N TRP A 17 7.01 -2.20 20.51
CA TRP A 17 7.45 -2.38 19.16
C TRP A 17 6.31 -1.80 18.27
N PRO A 18 6.57 -0.77 17.44
CA PRO A 18 5.61 -0.39 16.41
C PRO A 18 5.37 -1.66 15.59
N GLY A 19 4.11 -2.06 15.46
CA GLY A 19 3.74 -3.32 14.86
C GLY A 19 4.53 -3.54 13.58
N ALA A 20 5.28 -4.63 13.51
CA ALA A 20 5.79 -5.14 12.26
C ALA A 20 4.57 -5.23 11.34
N GLY A 21 4.54 -4.43 10.28
CA GLY A 21 3.46 -4.49 9.31
C GLY A 21 3.35 -5.94 8.89
N LEU A 22 2.21 -6.58 9.21
CA LEU A 22 2.00 -7.95 8.83
C LEU A 22 2.02 -7.99 7.31
N ALA A 23 2.85 -8.85 6.76
CA ALA A 23 2.88 -9.13 5.34
C ALA A 23 1.52 -9.67 4.89
N GLN A 24 1.18 -9.49 3.62
CA GLN A 24 0.00 -10.09 3.01
C GLN A 24 0.03 -11.61 3.19
N THR A 25 -1.08 -12.17 3.65
CA THR A 25 -1.21 -13.61 3.76
C THR A 25 -1.71 -14.22 2.44
N THR A 26 -1.44 -15.52 2.23
CA THR A 26 -1.98 -16.24 1.08
C THR A 26 -3.51 -16.22 1.05
N VAL A 27 -4.16 -16.25 2.20
CA VAL A 27 -5.63 -16.20 2.30
C VAL A 27 -6.16 -14.86 1.82
N GLU A 28 -5.55 -13.75 2.22
CA GLU A 28 -5.92 -12.41 1.74
C GLU A 28 -5.74 -12.29 0.24
N LEU A 29 -4.62 -12.79 -0.31
CA LEU A 29 -4.37 -12.73 -1.74
C LEU A 29 -5.37 -13.55 -2.57
N VAL A 30 -5.75 -14.73 -2.09
CA VAL A 30 -6.75 -15.59 -2.76
C VAL A 30 -8.13 -14.95 -2.74
N ASN A 31 -8.49 -14.26 -1.65
CA ASN A 31 -9.80 -13.65 -1.44
C ASN A 31 -9.82 -12.13 -1.75
N ASP A 32 -8.81 -11.61 -2.43
CA ASP A 32 -8.67 -10.18 -2.74
C ASP A 32 -9.95 -9.57 -3.37
N GLN A 33 -10.60 -10.30 -4.26
CA GLN A 33 -11.85 -9.89 -4.91
C GLN A 33 -13.05 -9.72 -3.96
N GLU A 34 -12.97 -10.27 -2.75
CA GLU A 34 -14.01 -10.14 -1.72
C GLU A 34 -13.74 -8.96 -0.77
N SER A 35 -12.54 -8.38 -0.86
CA SER A 35 -12.16 -7.24 -0.04
C SER A 35 -12.81 -5.96 -0.54
N ALA A 36 -13.43 -5.22 0.37
CA ALA A 36 -13.92 -3.86 0.12
C ALA A 36 -12.87 -2.78 0.46
N GLU A 37 -11.81 -3.13 1.18
CA GLU A 37 -10.85 -2.19 1.76
C GLU A 37 -9.46 -2.30 1.12
N ASN A 38 -9.10 -3.48 0.62
CA ASN A 38 -7.78 -3.76 0.08
C ASN A 38 -7.85 -4.04 -1.44
N VAL A 39 -6.75 -3.78 -2.14
CA VAL A 39 -6.49 -4.16 -3.53
C VAL A 39 -5.09 -4.75 -3.56
N LEU A 40 -4.99 -6.07 -3.43
CA LEU A 40 -3.72 -6.76 -3.20
C LEU A 40 -3.07 -7.27 -4.47
N THR A 41 -3.86 -7.41 -5.53
CA THR A 41 -3.40 -7.89 -6.84
C THR A 41 -3.77 -6.92 -7.94
N ALA A 42 -3.02 -6.92 -9.05
CA ALA A 42 -3.21 -5.98 -10.15
C ALA A 42 -4.60 -6.05 -10.83
N SER A 43 -5.36 -7.10 -10.59
CA SER A 43 -6.69 -7.31 -11.19
C SER A 43 -7.74 -7.67 -10.15
N MET A 44 -7.51 -7.35 -8.87
CA MET A 44 -8.44 -7.61 -7.77
C MET A 44 -8.84 -9.11 -7.70
N GLY A 45 -7.85 -10.00 -7.71
CA GLY A 45 -8.00 -11.44 -7.62
C GLY A 45 -7.25 -12.21 -8.71
N TYR A 46 -6.94 -13.47 -8.42
CA TYR A 46 -6.20 -14.35 -9.34
C TYR A 46 -6.99 -14.75 -10.59
N ASP A 47 -8.30 -14.63 -10.56
CA ASP A 47 -9.17 -14.87 -11.71
C ASP A 47 -9.19 -13.70 -12.72
N ARG A 48 -8.54 -12.58 -12.37
CA ARG A 48 -8.33 -11.38 -13.21
C ARG A 48 -9.62 -10.75 -13.73
N LYS A 49 -10.71 -10.84 -13.00
CA LYS A 49 -11.99 -10.24 -13.41
C LYS A 49 -12.06 -8.74 -13.19
N SER A 50 -11.13 -8.18 -12.40
CA SER A 50 -11.14 -6.75 -12.01
C SER A 50 -12.49 -6.32 -11.41
N TYR A 51 -13.08 -7.20 -10.63
CA TYR A 51 -14.38 -6.98 -9.99
C TYR A 51 -14.18 -6.44 -8.56
N SER A 52 -14.95 -5.44 -8.21
CA SER A 52 -15.05 -4.93 -6.84
C SER A 52 -16.46 -5.16 -6.29
N PRO A 53 -16.60 -5.62 -5.04
CA PRO A 53 -17.91 -5.75 -4.39
C PRO A 53 -18.53 -4.41 -3.96
N LEU A 54 -17.78 -3.29 -4.13
CA LEU A 54 -18.24 -1.96 -3.76
C LEU A 54 -19.40 -1.50 -4.68
N ASP A 55 -20.47 -0.98 -4.10
CA ASP A 55 -21.68 -0.52 -4.79
C ASP A 55 -22.05 0.95 -4.51
N GLN A 56 -21.23 1.64 -3.70
CA GLN A 56 -21.46 3.04 -3.33
C GLN A 56 -21.46 3.97 -4.55
N ILE A 57 -20.70 3.64 -5.60
CA ILE A 57 -20.70 4.37 -6.86
C ILE A 57 -21.59 3.63 -7.86
N ASN A 58 -22.62 4.32 -8.36
CA ASN A 58 -23.60 3.75 -9.28
C ASN A 58 -24.06 4.79 -10.31
N LYS A 59 -24.93 4.37 -11.24
CA LYS A 59 -25.42 5.22 -12.33
C LYS A 59 -26.12 6.51 -11.86
N SER A 60 -26.67 6.53 -10.64
CA SER A 60 -27.39 7.69 -10.12
C SER A 60 -26.47 8.75 -9.52
N ASN A 61 -25.28 8.37 -9.07
CA ASN A 61 -24.38 9.27 -8.36
C ASN A 61 -23.01 9.47 -9.02
N VAL A 62 -22.62 8.66 -10.01
CA VAL A 62 -21.31 8.75 -10.68
C VAL A 62 -21.02 10.14 -11.26
N LYS A 63 -22.04 10.87 -11.72
CA LYS A 63 -21.89 12.23 -12.26
C LYS A 63 -21.56 13.29 -11.21
N ARG A 64 -21.68 12.95 -9.91
CA ARG A 64 -21.42 13.85 -8.78
C ARG A 64 -20.07 13.57 -8.11
N LEU A 65 -19.28 12.65 -8.65
CA LEU A 65 -17.95 12.38 -8.11
C LEU A 65 -17.06 13.62 -8.23
N VAL A 66 -16.37 13.91 -7.16
CA VAL A 66 -15.35 14.97 -7.10
C VAL A 66 -14.05 14.37 -6.55
N PRO A 67 -12.88 14.85 -7.01
CA PRO A 67 -11.62 14.43 -6.41
C PRO A 67 -11.54 14.96 -4.98
N ILE A 68 -11.12 14.11 -4.03
CA ILE A 68 -10.92 14.50 -2.64
C ILE A 68 -9.47 14.90 -2.36
N TRP A 69 -8.54 14.36 -3.13
CA TRP A 69 -7.12 14.74 -3.09
C TRP A 69 -6.44 14.42 -4.42
N ASN A 70 -5.24 14.94 -4.57
CA ASN A 70 -4.30 14.55 -5.60
C ASN A 70 -2.89 14.54 -5.01
N THR A 71 -1.99 13.74 -5.61
CA THR A 71 -0.59 13.70 -5.21
C THR A 71 0.30 13.57 -6.42
N SER A 72 1.47 14.21 -6.37
CA SER A 72 2.43 14.15 -7.47
C SER A 72 3.37 12.97 -7.30
N LEU A 73 3.58 12.19 -8.35
CA LEU A 73 4.59 11.14 -8.41
C LEU A 73 5.95 11.66 -8.90
N SER A 74 6.11 12.99 -9.01
CA SER A 74 7.37 13.68 -9.30
C SER A 74 8.02 13.33 -10.64
N ASN A 75 7.26 12.84 -11.61
CA ASN A 75 7.72 12.67 -12.98
C ASN A 75 6.55 12.78 -13.98
N ASN A 76 6.88 12.83 -15.26
CA ASN A 76 5.92 12.90 -16.38
C ASN A 76 6.06 11.69 -17.33
N LEU A 77 6.64 10.60 -16.86
CA LEU A 77 6.65 9.32 -17.56
C LEU A 77 5.30 8.61 -17.34
N GLY A 78 4.86 7.86 -18.35
CA GLY A 78 3.61 7.10 -18.24
C GLY A 78 3.70 6.00 -17.16
N GLU A 79 2.71 5.94 -16.30
CA GLU A 79 2.57 4.91 -15.27
C GLU A 79 1.59 3.86 -15.76
N LEU A 80 2.05 2.61 -15.87
CA LEU A 80 1.23 1.46 -16.27
C LEU A 80 1.07 0.41 -15.17
N ALA A 81 1.73 0.60 -14.04
CA ALA A 81 1.61 -0.28 -12.89
C ALA A 81 0.29 -0.04 -12.14
N ALA A 82 -0.44 -1.10 -11.85
CA ALA A 82 -1.60 -1.00 -10.98
C ALA A 82 -1.14 -0.70 -9.54
N PRO A 83 -1.81 0.20 -8.81
CA PRO A 83 -1.53 0.39 -7.39
C PRO A 83 -1.94 -0.84 -6.58
N VAL A 84 -1.24 -1.09 -5.48
CA VAL A 84 -1.65 -2.02 -4.43
C VAL A 84 -2.11 -1.22 -3.24
N ILE A 85 -3.25 -1.57 -2.64
CA ILE A 85 -3.79 -0.94 -1.44
C ILE A 85 -3.86 -1.99 -0.33
N TYR A 86 -3.21 -1.68 0.80
CA TYR A 86 -3.21 -2.56 1.95
C TYR A 86 -3.24 -1.75 3.24
N ASN A 87 -4.23 -2.03 4.09
CA ASN A 87 -4.40 -1.39 5.40
C ASN A 87 -4.34 0.15 5.34
N GLY A 88 -5.07 0.75 4.41
CA GLY A 88 -5.16 2.22 4.26
C GLY A 88 -3.94 2.87 3.60
N VAL A 89 -2.99 2.09 3.12
CA VAL A 89 -1.80 2.59 2.41
C VAL A 89 -1.83 2.14 0.96
N MET A 90 -1.70 3.09 0.05
CA MET A 90 -1.55 2.85 -1.38
C MET A 90 -0.08 2.82 -1.76
N TYR A 91 0.34 1.74 -2.39
CA TYR A 91 1.70 1.57 -2.91
C TYR A 91 1.68 1.74 -4.43
N VAL A 92 2.48 2.67 -4.91
CA VAL A 92 2.59 3.01 -6.35
C VAL A 92 4.06 2.99 -6.75
N ILE A 93 4.35 2.44 -7.91
CA ILE A 93 5.69 2.43 -8.50
C ILE A 93 5.67 3.29 -9.76
N ASN A 94 6.64 4.18 -9.87
CA ASN A 94 6.99 4.78 -11.15
C ASN A 94 8.41 4.35 -11.59
N GLY A 95 8.88 4.84 -12.72
CA GLY A 95 10.19 4.44 -13.26
C GLY A 95 11.39 4.77 -12.37
N SER A 96 11.22 5.52 -11.29
CA SER A 96 12.30 6.00 -10.43
C SER A 96 12.07 5.73 -8.95
N TRP A 97 10.82 5.60 -8.52
CA TRP A 97 10.46 5.56 -7.11
C TRP A 97 9.34 4.56 -6.84
N THR A 98 9.37 3.99 -5.63
CA THR A 98 8.21 3.36 -4.99
C THR A 98 7.69 4.33 -3.94
N PHE A 99 6.38 4.57 -3.92
CA PHE A 99 5.70 5.47 -2.99
C PHE A 99 4.78 4.69 -2.07
N ALA A 100 4.67 5.11 -0.82
CA ALA A 100 3.58 4.79 0.07
C ALA A 100 2.77 6.07 0.33
N ILE A 101 1.46 6.00 0.09
CA ILE A 101 0.54 7.12 0.12
C ILE A 101 -0.63 6.75 1.02
N ASP A 102 -0.98 7.63 1.93
CA ASP A 102 -2.17 7.50 2.76
C ASP A 102 -3.43 7.67 1.89
N VAL A 103 -4.32 6.68 1.87
CA VAL A 103 -5.47 6.68 0.95
C VAL A 103 -6.54 7.71 1.31
N GLU A 104 -6.64 8.12 2.57
CA GLU A 104 -7.65 9.10 2.99
C GLU A 104 -7.24 10.52 2.61
N THR A 105 -5.96 10.83 2.71
CA THR A 105 -5.45 12.21 2.58
C THR A 105 -4.65 12.48 1.32
N GLY A 106 -4.18 11.44 0.62
CA GLY A 106 -3.25 11.57 -0.49
C GLY A 106 -1.82 11.97 -0.04
N ARG A 107 -1.55 12.02 1.26
CA ARG A 107 -0.24 12.40 1.79
C ARG A 107 0.77 11.29 1.55
N GLN A 108 1.92 11.65 0.99
CA GLN A 108 3.04 10.74 0.87
C GLN A 108 3.58 10.40 2.27
N ILE A 109 3.53 9.11 2.66
CA ILE A 109 4.10 8.59 3.90
C ILE A 109 5.61 8.47 3.74
N TRP A 110 6.04 7.77 2.69
CA TRP A 110 7.44 7.64 2.30
C TRP A 110 7.59 7.40 0.80
N ARG A 111 8.81 7.51 0.32
CA ARG A 111 9.24 7.02 -0.99
C ARG A 111 10.63 6.42 -0.91
N THR A 112 10.91 5.44 -1.76
CA THR A 112 12.23 4.84 -1.91
C THR A 112 12.63 4.75 -3.37
N PRO A 113 13.91 4.96 -3.73
CA PRO A 113 14.34 4.86 -5.12
C PRO A 113 14.25 3.41 -5.61
N VAL A 114 13.87 3.25 -6.88
CA VAL A 114 13.98 1.95 -7.57
C VAL A 114 15.44 1.79 -7.99
N THR A 115 16.14 0.82 -7.40
CA THR A 115 17.51 0.47 -7.77
C THR A 115 17.48 -0.49 -8.94
N LEU A 116 18.15 -0.12 -10.04
CA LEU A 116 18.33 -0.97 -11.22
C LEU A 116 19.79 -1.39 -11.31
N GLU A 117 20.03 -2.58 -11.83
CA GLU A 117 21.39 -3.04 -12.18
C GLU A 117 22.04 -2.06 -13.19
N PRO A 118 23.37 -1.84 -13.13
CA PRO A 118 24.04 -0.81 -13.91
C PRO A 118 23.78 -0.86 -15.41
N ASP A 119 23.63 -2.04 -15.99
CA ASP A 119 23.42 -2.23 -17.42
C ASP A 119 21.94 -2.31 -17.84
N THR A 120 21.02 -2.10 -16.89
CA THR A 120 19.59 -2.18 -17.18
C THR A 120 19.13 -0.91 -17.88
N ARG A 121 18.63 -1.02 -19.11
CA ARG A 121 17.95 0.08 -19.79
C ARG A 121 16.66 0.40 -19.05
N ARG A 122 16.51 1.64 -18.60
CA ARG A 122 15.26 2.11 -18.01
C ARG A 122 14.16 2.04 -19.05
N ALA A 123 13.15 1.23 -18.81
CA ALA A 123 11.92 1.32 -19.57
C ALA A 123 11.28 2.68 -19.28
N SER A 124 10.65 3.27 -20.32
CA SER A 124 9.97 4.56 -20.18
C SER A 124 8.79 4.50 -19.21
N PHE A 125 8.35 3.32 -18.82
CA PHE A 125 7.22 3.06 -17.95
C PHE A 125 7.40 1.75 -17.20
N ASN A 126 6.87 1.70 -15.99
CA ASN A 126 6.86 0.52 -15.15
C ASN A 126 5.51 -0.19 -15.29
N ARG A 127 5.52 -1.50 -15.54
CA ARG A 127 4.32 -2.34 -15.68
C ARG A 127 4.09 -3.26 -14.49
N GLY A 128 5.06 -3.38 -13.61
CA GLY A 128 4.96 -4.25 -12.43
C GLY A 128 4.24 -3.55 -11.28
N ALA A 129 3.28 -4.21 -10.66
CA ALA A 129 2.72 -3.78 -9.39
C ALA A 129 3.70 -4.06 -8.25
N PRO A 130 3.70 -3.26 -7.17
CA PRO A 130 4.45 -3.59 -5.97
C PRO A 130 3.91 -4.88 -5.33
N THR A 131 4.76 -5.58 -4.59
CA THR A 131 4.38 -6.74 -3.78
C THR A 131 4.76 -6.43 -2.32
N ILE A 132 3.86 -6.73 -1.38
CA ILE A 132 4.08 -6.53 0.05
C ILE A 132 4.35 -7.90 0.68
N TYR A 133 5.47 -8.04 1.40
CA TYR A 133 5.86 -9.26 2.11
C TYR A 133 6.57 -8.96 3.41
#